data_a660e3de39b37c469ef1d25db2e30d05
#
_entry.id   a660e3de39b37c469ef1d25db2e30d05
#
_cell.length_a   1.000
_cell.length_b   1.000
_cell.length_c   1.000
_cell.angle_alpha   90.00
_cell.angle_beta   90.00
_cell.angle_gamma   90.00
#
_symmetry.space_group_name_H-M   'P 1'
#
loop_
_entity.id
_entity.type
_entity.pdbx_description
1 polymer ?
#
loop_
_entity_poly.entity_id
_entity_poly.type
_entity_poly.pdbx_seq_one_letter_code
_entity_poly.pdbx_strand_id
1 'polypeptide(L)' 'MSGKLVLLSAGGTAGHLFPAFALSEELHRRGHIVDLVTDERGDRYGTGFPAREIHQ' A
#
# COMPACT_ATOMS: atom_id res chain seq x y z
N MET A 1 9.34 -11.75 -16.85
CA MET A 1 8.45 -10.60 -17.09
C MET A 1 8.65 -9.56 -16.01
N SER A 2 8.79 -8.32 -16.41
CA SER A 2 9.06 -7.27 -15.44
C SER A 2 7.77 -6.80 -14.77
N GLY A 3 7.83 -6.60 -13.47
CA GLY A 3 6.75 -5.98 -12.74
C GLY A 3 6.76 -4.48 -12.95
N LYS A 4 5.71 -3.82 -12.49
CA LYS A 4 5.56 -2.38 -12.56
C LYS A 4 5.63 -1.79 -11.17
N LEU A 5 6.06 -0.52 -11.10
CA LEU A 5 5.97 0.23 -9.86
C LEU A 5 4.59 0.86 -9.80
N VAL A 6 3.86 0.55 -8.76
CA VAL A 6 2.51 1.05 -8.56
C VAL A 6 2.50 1.90 -7.30
N LEU A 7 1.99 3.11 -7.41
CA LEU A 7 1.86 4.00 -6.27
C LEU A 7 0.41 4.01 -5.82
N LEU A 8 0.17 3.58 -4.59
CA LEU A 8 -1.15 3.60 -3.98
C LEU A 8 -1.23 4.78 -3.01
N SER A 9 -2.36 5.44 -2.99
CA SER A 9 -2.62 6.52 -2.05
C SER A 9 -3.82 6.15 -1.22
N ALA A 10 -3.64 6.09 0.08
CA ALA A 10 -4.71 5.75 1.00
C ALA A 10 -4.43 6.39 2.35
N GLY A 11 -5.47 6.80 3.04
CA GLY A 11 -5.28 7.42 4.34
C GLY A 11 -6.60 7.86 4.93
N GLY A 12 -6.51 8.59 6.03
CA GLY A 12 -7.67 9.12 6.72
C GLY A 12 -8.26 8.15 7.74
N THR A 13 -8.65 6.96 7.29
CA THR A 13 -9.23 5.97 8.18
C THR A 13 -8.72 4.58 7.84
N ALA A 14 -8.83 3.67 8.81
CA ALA A 14 -8.47 2.28 8.59
C ALA A 14 -9.34 1.65 7.49
N GLY A 15 -10.57 2.10 7.34
CA GLY A 15 -11.47 1.60 6.32
C GLY A 15 -10.95 1.83 4.90
N HIS A 16 -10.19 2.89 4.69
CA HIS A 16 -9.57 3.15 3.39
C HIS A 16 -8.32 2.29 3.16
N LEU A 17 -7.63 1.96 4.24
CA LEU A 17 -6.41 1.17 4.16
C LEU A 17 -6.66 -0.30 3.87
N PHE A 18 -7.78 -0.85 4.36
CA PHE A 18 -8.04 -2.27 4.15
C PHE A 18 -8.19 -2.62 2.67
N PRO A 19 -8.94 -1.87 1.86
CA PRO A 19 -8.99 -2.14 0.42
C PRO A 19 -7.62 -1.97 -0.24
N ALA A 20 -6.86 -0.95 0.17
CA ALA A 20 -5.52 -0.74 -0.37
C ALA A 20 -4.59 -1.88 0.00
N PHE A 21 -4.70 -2.39 1.22
CA PHE A 21 -3.91 -3.53 1.67
C PHE A 21 -4.17 -4.75 0.79
N ALA A 22 -5.44 -5.06 0.57
CA ALA A 22 -5.81 -6.21 -0.26
C ALA A 22 -5.31 -6.04 -1.69
N LEU A 23 -5.42 -4.85 -2.25
CA LEU A 23 -4.94 -4.58 -3.59
C LEU A 23 -3.42 -4.71 -3.65
N SER A 24 -2.71 -4.19 -2.65
CA SER A 24 -1.26 -4.26 -2.61
C SER A 24 -0.79 -5.71 -2.53
N GLU A 25 -1.46 -6.53 -1.72
CA GLU A 25 -1.11 -7.95 -1.65
C GLU A 25 -1.26 -8.63 -3.00
N GLU A 26 -2.34 -8.34 -3.70
CA GLU A 26 -2.58 -8.94 -5.01
C GLU A 26 -1.56 -8.46 -6.03
N LEU A 27 -1.23 -7.17 -6.02
CA LEU A 27 -0.22 -6.63 -6.92
C LEU A 27 1.15 -7.24 -6.65
N HIS A 28 1.50 -7.38 -5.39
CA HIS A 28 2.75 -8.00 -5.00
C HIS A 28 2.81 -9.45 -5.45
N ARG A 29 1.71 -10.17 -5.28
CA ARG A 29 1.63 -11.56 -5.71
C ARG A 29 1.83 -11.70 -7.21
N ARG A 30 1.42 -10.70 -7.96
CA ARG A 30 1.58 -10.67 -9.43
C ARG A 30 2.93 -10.13 -9.87
N GLY A 31 3.83 -9.86 -8.93
CA GLY A 31 5.19 -9.45 -9.25
C GLY A 31 5.40 -7.96 -9.41
N HIS A 32 4.43 -7.16 -9.00
CA HIS A 32 4.57 -5.70 -9.06
C HIS A 32 5.20 -5.16 -7.77
N ILE A 33 5.82 -4.01 -7.87
CA ILE A 33 6.36 -3.29 -6.73
C ILE A 33 5.35 -2.21 -6.34
N VAL A 34 5.01 -2.16 -5.05
CA VAL A 34 4.00 -1.22 -4.57
C VAL A 34 4.63 -0.26 -3.57
N ASP A 35 4.37 1.02 -3.75
CA ASP A 35 4.67 2.04 -2.76
C ASP A 35 3.35 2.62 -2.26
N LEU A 36 3.31 3.03 -1.01
CA LEU A 36 2.12 3.60 -0.40
C LEU A 36 2.39 5.03 0.00
N VAL A 37 1.45 5.92 -0.35
CA VAL A 37 1.41 7.28 0.18
C VAL A 37 0.23 7.37 1.13
N THR A 38 0.47 7.78 2.36
CA THR A 38 -0.56 7.82 3.37
C THR A 38 -0.32 9.00 4.32
N ASP A 39 -1.29 9.30 5.17
CA ASP A 39 -1.14 10.30 6.21
C ASP A 39 -0.69 9.64 7.52
N GLU A 40 -0.59 10.43 8.59
CA GLU A 40 -0.18 9.93 9.89
C GLU A 40 -1.02 8.77 10.38
N ARG A 41 -2.32 8.85 10.13
CA ARG A 41 -3.25 7.79 10.56
C ARG A 41 -3.00 6.52 9.76
N GLY A 42 -2.72 6.71 8.47
CA GLY A 42 -2.40 5.59 7.61
C GLY A 42 -1.16 4.86 8.07
N ASP A 43 -0.14 5.60 8.49
CA ASP A 43 1.07 4.99 9.00
C ASP A 43 0.77 4.14 10.23
N ARG A 44 -0.07 4.64 11.12
CA ARG A 44 -0.44 3.92 12.33
C ARG A 44 -1.14 2.59 12.02
N TYR A 45 -2.04 2.60 11.06
CA TYR A 45 -2.81 1.41 10.69
C TYR A 45 -2.12 0.59 9.61
N GLY A 46 -1.09 1.14 8.98
CA GLY A 46 -0.40 0.51 7.89
C GLY A 46 0.73 -0.41 8.31
N THR A 47 0.89 -0.67 9.60
CA THR A 47 1.92 -1.59 10.08
C THR A 47 1.72 -2.95 9.42
N GLY A 48 2.78 -3.45 8.78
CA GLY A 48 2.69 -4.69 8.05
C GLY A 48 2.12 -4.56 6.64
N PHE A 49 1.84 -3.33 6.19
CA PHE A 49 1.34 -3.11 4.84
C PHE A 49 2.38 -3.62 3.83
N PRO A 50 1.95 -4.40 2.83
CA PRO A 50 2.88 -5.01 1.87
C PRO A 50 3.31 -4.01 0.79
N ALA A 51 4.09 -3.02 1.17
CA ALA A 51 4.63 -2.03 0.26
C ALA A 51 6.13 -1.95 0.44
N ARG A 52 6.83 -1.62 -0.64
CA ARG A 52 8.27 -1.44 -0.60
C ARG A 52 8.63 -0.26 0.28
N GLU A 53 7.93 0.85 0.09
CA GLU A 53 8.12 2.06 0.89
C GLU A 53 6.77 2.67 1.23
N ILE A 54 6.70 3.29 2.39
CA ILE A 54 5.52 4.02 2.85
C ILE A 54 5.93 5.47 3.03
N HIS A 55 5.25 6.36 2.31
CA HIS A 55 5.51 7.79 2.35
C HIS A 55 4.37 8.50 3.07
N GLN A 56 4.71 9.49 3.85
CA GLN A 56 3.73 10.30 4.57
C GLN A 56 3.69 11.72 4.04
#